data_449ad9cd2a195c27b5aef7cc6bb878fe
#
_entry.id   449ad9cd2a195c27b5aef7cc6bb878fe
#
_cell.length_a   1.000
_cell.length_b   1.000
_cell.length_c   1.000
_cell.angle_alpha   90.00
_cell.angle_beta   90.00
_cell.angle_gamma   90.00
#
_symmetry.space_group_name_H-M   'P 1'
#
loop_
_entity.id
_entity.type
_entity.pdbx_description
1 polymer ?
#
loop_
_entity_poly.entity_id
_entity_poly.type
_entity_poly.pdbx_seq_one_letter_code
_entity_poly.pdbx_strand_id
1 'polypeptide(L)'
;MHVLQIRDLTVAARIDGAPVPAVRELSLDLAPGEIVGLVGESGAGKSMLGRAIAQLLPPGFSIAAGAISFAGRDLIRMAPDERRALLGRSIAFIPQAPLTALNPVMTIGRQFDEHLARVGQLGRARRREQALAMLTSARLPNPAALLGQHPHQLSGGMCQRVLIAMAFASNPRLVIADEPTTALDVTLHPPIISLIAEMQKAHGTAVIFITHDLRLAAQLCDEIVVMYAGRAVERGPARVVLSAPAHPYTRCLQLANPSIQGDRRALYVIPEQMPSLSQLRRMRGCHFAPRCPLAAHDCLEAEPRTAPVGPDHAVACMHAEGTRNIITPARGGVAPVSAGQPLLQVEQLTKRYVVAHRLFGNHELIALKDVSFSMGESEFVALVGESGSGKSTLARLLVGLERPSSGRILLHGNDVTAPENRTPRTTAIQMVFQDTQSALNPRRSVATIVTQAMEAGRRRASRQERRARTGVLLAEVGLPHDLADRLPAQLSGGQRQRINIARALCILPRLLVADEIVSGLDVSIQAQLLNLLARLRTELGFAMLLISHDLSVVRHLCSRVLVMYRGEIVEQGPVDVVFADPQHPHTRALLGSVPPDDAGIAWPLRSA
;
A
#
# COMPACT_ATOMS: atom_id res chain seq x y z
N MET A 1 -5.03 31.57 -15.52
CA MET A 1 -3.58 31.72 -15.19
C MET A 1 -3.21 30.55 -14.31
N HIS A 2 -2.22 29.73 -14.68
CA HIS A 2 -1.86 28.53 -13.94
C HIS A 2 -1.02 28.87 -12.69
N VAL A 3 -1.18 28.10 -11.62
CA VAL A 3 -0.35 28.16 -10.41
C VAL A 3 1.00 27.52 -10.66
N LEU A 4 1.00 26.38 -11.36
CA LEU A 4 2.20 25.64 -11.72
C LEU A 4 2.19 25.34 -13.21
N GLN A 5 3.32 25.52 -13.87
CA GLN A 5 3.55 25.11 -15.25
C GLN A 5 4.89 24.39 -15.34
N ILE A 6 4.87 23.22 -15.87
CA ILE A 6 6.06 22.40 -16.12
C ILE A 6 6.18 22.21 -17.63
N ARG A 7 7.37 22.40 -18.18
CA ARG A 7 7.67 22.24 -19.60
C ARG A 7 8.89 21.36 -19.78
N ASP A 8 8.68 20.21 -20.44
CA ASP A 8 9.71 19.25 -20.86
C ASP A 8 10.73 18.91 -19.76
N LEU A 9 10.21 18.78 -18.52
CA LEU A 9 11.04 18.57 -17.34
C LEU A 9 11.71 17.19 -17.39
N THR A 10 13.04 17.21 -17.27
CA THR A 10 13.85 16.01 -17.13
C THR A 10 14.63 16.06 -15.83
N VAL A 11 14.39 15.05 -14.96
CA VAL A 11 15.14 14.82 -13.72
C VAL A 11 16.01 13.60 -13.91
N ALA A 12 17.32 13.73 -13.71
CA ALA A 12 18.28 12.64 -13.93
C ALA A 12 19.00 12.26 -12.63
N ALA A 13 19.28 10.96 -12.51
CA ALA A 13 20.22 10.39 -11.56
C ALA A 13 21.58 10.22 -12.20
N ARG A 14 22.67 10.37 -11.44
CA ARG A 14 24.02 10.06 -11.94
C ARG A 14 24.34 8.57 -11.64
N ILE A 15 24.39 7.74 -12.68
CA ILE A 15 24.70 6.31 -12.60
C ILE A 15 25.94 6.04 -13.45
N ASP A 16 26.97 5.45 -12.87
CA ASP A 16 28.26 5.18 -13.54
C ASP A 16 28.84 6.41 -14.26
N GLY A 17 28.70 7.59 -13.61
CA GLY A 17 29.20 8.87 -14.15
C GLY A 17 28.31 9.52 -15.22
N ALA A 18 27.29 8.83 -15.74
CA ALA A 18 26.39 9.35 -16.77
C ALA A 18 25.00 9.73 -16.18
N PRO A 19 24.36 10.80 -16.69
CA PRO A 19 23.00 11.14 -16.32
C PRO A 19 22.01 10.14 -16.93
N VAL A 20 21.15 9.58 -16.08
CA VAL A 20 20.06 8.68 -16.50
C VAL A 20 18.73 9.30 -16.06
N PRO A 21 17.82 9.59 -16.99
CA PRO A 21 16.55 10.23 -16.68
C PRO A 21 15.64 9.33 -15.80
N ALA A 22 15.22 9.87 -14.65
CA ALA A 22 14.21 9.29 -13.78
C ALA A 22 12.81 9.91 -14.03
N VAL A 23 12.77 11.15 -14.53
CA VAL A 23 11.60 11.81 -15.13
C VAL A 23 12.05 12.34 -16.49
N ARG A 24 11.22 12.19 -17.52
CA ARG A 24 11.61 12.47 -18.90
C ARG A 24 10.56 13.33 -19.61
N GLU A 25 10.97 14.50 -20.07
CA GLU A 25 10.18 15.40 -20.93
C GLU A 25 8.73 15.57 -20.46
N LEU A 26 8.54 15.70 -19.13
CA LEU A 26 7.21 15.80 -18.56
C LEU A 26 6.74 17.25 -18.60
N SER A 27 5.55 17.46 -19.18
CA SER A 27 4.87 18.75 -19.21
C SER A 27 3.52 18.64 -18.49
N LEU A 28 3.23 19.62 -17.61
CA LEU A 28 2.03 19.65 -16.78
C LEU A 28 1.64 21.10 -16.48
N ASP A 29 0.36 21.40 -16.62
CA ASP A 29 -0.24 22.64 -16.16
C ASP A 29 -1.21 22.36 -15.01
N LEU A 30 -1.23 23.24 -13.99
CA LEU A 30 -2.11 23.14 -12.84
C LEU A 30 -2.74 24.49 -12.54
N ALA A 31 -4.06 24.56 -12.58
CA ALA A 31 -4.83 25.76 -12.30
C ALA A 31 -5.01 25.97 -10.78
N PRO A 32 -5.35 27.20 -10.31
CA PRO A 32 -5.74 27.42 -8.92
C PRO A 32 -6.97 26.57 -8.55
N GLY A 33 -6.90 25.91 -7.40
CA GLY A 33 -8.00 25.09 -6.91
C GLY A 33 -8.22 23.76 -7.66
N GLU A 34 -7.33 23.38 -8.56
CA GLU A 34 -7.37 22.10 -9.29
C GLU A 34 -6.60 21.01 -8.55
N ILE A 35 -7.08 19.76 -8.64
CA ILE A 35 -6.42 18.57 -8.11
C ILE A 35 -6.00 17.68 -9.27
N VAL A 36 -4.69 17.51 -9.48
CA VAL A 36 -4.13 16.59 -10.48
C VAL A 36 -3.57 15.36 -9.79
N GLY A 37 -4.03 14.17 -10.21
CA GLY A 37 -3.56 12.88 -9.76
C GLY A 37 -2.36 12.40 -10.57
N LEU A 38 -1.26 12.03 -9.90
CA LEU A 38 -0.14 11.30 -10.52
C LEU A 38 -0.23 9.83 -10.14
N VAL A 39 -0.50 8.96 -11.12
CA VAL A 39 -0.76 7.53 -10.90
C VAL A 39 0.28 6.67 -11.62
N GLY A 40 0.60 5.51 -11.08
CA GLY A 40 1.51 4.51 -11.67
C GLY A 40 2.17 3.63 -10.62
N GLU A 41 2.91 2.60 -11.06
CA GLU A 41 3.67 1.71 -10.17
C GLU A 41 4.80 2.45 -9.45
N SER A 42 5.36 1.82 -8.40
CA SER A 42 6.60 2.28 -7.76
C SER A 42 7.74 2.30 -8.78
N GLY A 43 8.57 3.34 -8.74
CA GLY A 43 9.60 3.55 -9.75
C GLY A 43 9.14 4.26 -11.04
N ALA A 44 7.83 4.56 -11.21
CA ALA A 44 7.34 5.31 -12.37
C ALA A 44 7.81 6.79 -12.42
N GLY A 45 8.41 7.31 -11.34
CA GLY A 45 8.93 8.69 -11.29
C GLY A 45 8.03 9.69 -10.56
N LYS A 46 6.87 9.31 -10.06
CA LYS A 46 5.85 10.17 -9.41
C LYS A 46 6.42 11.02 -8.27
N SER A 47 6.94 10.36 -7.23
CA SER A 47 7.55 11.04 -6.07
C SER A 47 8.77 11.87 -6.44
N MET A 48 9.52 11.45 -7.48
CA MET A 48 10.66 12.22 -7.98
C MET A 48 10.22 13.52 -8.62
N LEU A 49 9.12 13.51 -9.39
CA LEU A 49 8.48 14.71 -9.93
C LEU A 49 8.00 15.63 -8.79
N GLY A 50 7.27 15.10 -7.81
CA GLY A 50 6.81 15.87 -6.64
C GLY A 50 7.96 16.54 -5.89
N ARG A 51 9.04 15.79 -5.66
CA ARG A 51 10.26 16.32 -5.02
C ARG A 51 11.01 17.35 -5.87
N ALA A 52 11.01 17.20 -7.20
CA ALA A 52 11.59 18.19 -8.10
C ALA A 52 10.85 19.53 -8.02
N ILE A 53 9.51 19.50 -7.99
CA ILE A 53 8.66 20.70 -7.83
C ILE A 53 8.90 21.32 -6.45
N ALA A 54 8.92 20.51 -5.39
CA ALA A 54 9.19 20.95 -4.03
C ALA A 54 10.67 21.29 -3.79
N GLN A 55 11.56 21.14 -4.78
CA GLN A 55 13.00 21.34 -4.66
C GLN A 55 13.66 20.50 -3.55
N LEU A 56 13.17 19.29 -3.36
CA LEU A 56 13.58 18.32 -2.33
C LEU A 56 14.22 17.06 -2.96
N LEU A 57 14.88 17.21 -4.11
CA LEU A 57 15.55 16.11 -4.78
C LEU A 57 16.62 15.48 -3.86
N PRO A 58 16.68 14.16 -3.77
CA PRO A 58 17.70 13.47 -2.98
C PRO A 58 19.10 13.63 -3.60
N PRO A 59 20.17 13.43 -2.82
CA PRO A 59 21.54 13.42 -3.33
C PRO A 59 21.70 12.50 -4.54
N GLY A 60 22.43 12.96 -5.56
CA GLY A 60 22.64 12.22 -6.81
C GLY A 60 21.59 12.45 -7.89
N PHE A 61 20.50 13.18 -7.59
CA PHE A 61 19.51 13.60 -8.58
C PHE A 61 19.59 15.12 -8.84
N SER A 62 19.35 15.49 -10.08
CA SER A 62 19.31 16.91 -10.49
C SER A 62 18.31 17.12 -11.64
N ILE A 63 17.83 18.35 -11.78
CA ILE A 63 17.06 18.75 -12.95
C ILE A 63 18.07 18.93 -14.09
N ALA A 64 17.93 18.11 -15.14
CA ALA A 64 18.84 18.10 -16.28
C ALA A 64 18.35 19.00 -17.42
N ALA A 65 17.04 19.14 -17.60
CA ALA A 65 16.41 19.96 -18.65
C ALA A 65 14.99 20.37 -18.25
N GLY A 66 14.44 21.34 -19.01
CA GLY A 66 13.07 21.82 -18.85
C GLY A 66 12.96 23.00 -17.91
N ALA A 67 11.71 23.38 -17.59
CA ALA A 67 11.41 24.52 -16.74
C ALA A 67 10.25 24.20 -15.77
N ILE A 68 10.31 24.78 -14.57
CA ILE A 68 9.23 24.75 -13.57
C ILE A 68 8.88 26.20 -13.23
N SER A 69 7.73 26.67 -13.69
CA SER A 69 7.21 28.01 -13.36
C SER A 69 6.12 27.89 -12.29
N PHE A 70 6.32 28.55 -11.17
CA PHE A 70 5.34 28.67 -10.09
C PHE A 70 4.90 30.13 -9.97
N ALA A 71 3.61 30.38 -10.17
CA ALA A 71 3.02 31.72 -10.16
C ALA A 71 3.75 32.71 -11.08
N GLY A 72 4.18 32.26 -12.26
CA GLY A 72 4.91 33.05 -13.25
C GLY A 72 6.42 33.20 -12.98
N ARG A 73 6.97 32.59 -11.93
CA ARG A 73 8.39 32.65 -11.56
C ARG A 73 9.08 31.32 -11.80
N ASP A 74 10.23 31.32 -12.45
CA ASP A 74 11.01 30.10 -12.73
C ASP A 74 11.73 29.61 -11.46
N LEU A 75 11.27 28.48 -10.90
CA LEU A 75 11.83 27.89 -9.69
C LEU A 75 13.27 27.38 -9.87
N ILE A 76 13.68 27.03 -11.08
CA ILE A 76 15.00 26.46 -11.34
C ILE A 76 16.05 27.57 -11.34
N ARG A 77 15.71 28.71 -11.95
CA ARG A 77 16.61 29.88 -12.07
C ARG A 77 16.60 30.81 -10.86
N MET A 78 15.62 30.63 -9.96
CA MET A 78 15.46 31.42 -8.75
C MET A 78 16.66 31.25 -7.79
N ALA A 79 17.06 32.32 -7.12
CA ALA A 79 18.10 32.27 -6.09
C ALA A 79 17.72 31.30 -4.96
N PRO A 80 18.68 30.55 -4.38
CA PRO A 80 18.39 29.52 -3.37
C PRO A 80 17.58 30.03 -2.17
N ASP A 81 17.85 31.26 -1.69
CA ASP A 81 17.16 31.86 -0.54
C ASP A 81 15.71 32.24 -0.88
N GLU A 82 15.47 32.82 -2.06
CA GLU A 82 14.12 33.13 -2.53
C GLU A 82 13.29 31.86 -2.70
N ARG A 83 13.89 30.81 -3.28
CA ARG A 83 13.29 29.52 -3.46
C ARG A 83 12.95 28.88 -2.11
N ARG A 84 13.88 28.92 -1.15
CA ARG A 84 13.66 28.43 0.22
C ARG A 84 12.53 29.16 0.93
N ALA A 85 12.33 30.44 0.66
CA ALA A 85 11.24 31.24 1.22
C ALA A 85 9.85 30.85 0.69
N LEU A 86 9.76 30.18 -0.47
CA LEU A 86 8.50 29.66 -1.01
C LEU A 86 8.10 28.34 -0.34
N LEU A 87 9.08 27.53 0.09
CA LEU A 87 8.82 26.21 0.69
C LEU A 87 8.22 26.35 2.09
N GLY A 88 7.14 25.61 2.33
CA GLY A 88 6.34 25.68 3.55
C GLY A 88 5.39 26.89 3.59
N ARG A 89 5.63 27.96 2.82
CA ARG A 89 4.76 29.14 2.76
C ARG A 89 3.77 29.08 1.59
N SER A 90 4.27 28.88 0.39
CA SER A 90 3.46 28.90 -0.85
C SER A 90 3.41 27.53 -1.53
N ILE A 91 4.41 26.69 -1.30
CA ILE A 91 4.49 25.31 -1.75
C ILE A 91 4.68 24.44 -0.50
N ALA A 92 3.73 23.56 -0.21
CA ALA A 92 3.80 22.61 0.88
C ALA A 92 3.94 21.18 0.36
N PHE A 93 4.57 20.31 1.14
CA PHE A 93 4.80 18.90 0.81
C PHE A 93 4.32 18.00 1.96
N ILE A 94 3.42 17.06 1.66
CA ILE A 94 2.95 16.03 2.58
C ILE A 94 3.65 14.73 2.19
N PRO A 95 4.57 14.21 3.02
CA PRO A 95 5.34 13.00 2.71
C PRO A 95 4.56 11.72 2.96
N GLN A 96 5.00 10.63 2.35
CA GLN A 96 4.39 9.29 2.39
C GLN A 96 4.36 8.67 3.80
N ALA A 97 5.40 8.89 4.61
CA ALA A 97 5.54 8.24 5.92
C ALA A 97 5.42 9.26 7.07
N PRO A 98 4.26 9.38 7.73
CA PRO A 98 4.00 10.43 8.72
C PRO A 98 4.88 10.32 9.96
N LEU A 99 5.20 9.11 10.42
CA LEU A 99 6.02 8.90 11.61
C LEU A 99 7.50 9.31 11.42
N THR A 100 8.01 9.24 10.19
CA THR A 100 9.38 9.67 9.89
C THR A 100 9.48 11.15 9.55
N ALA A 101 8.36 11.78 9.19
CA ALA A 101 8.28 13.19 8.86
C ALA A 101 8.19 14.09 10.10
N LEU A 102 7.55 13.61 11.16
CA LEU A 102 7.46 14.30 12.44
C LEU A 102 8.68 13.97 13.31
N ASN A 103 9.24 14.98 13.98
CA ASN A 103 10.36 14.80 14.88
C ASN A 103 9.90 14.08 16.17
N PRO A 104 10.37 12.83 16.46
CA PRO A 104 9.86 12.03 17.56
C PRO A 104 10.20 12.58 18.96
N VAL A 105 11.22 13.44 19.08
CA VAL A 105 11.67 14.03 20.35
C VAL A 105 11.07 15.42 20.61
N MET A 106 10.21 15.91 19.74
CA MET A 106 9.53 17.21 19.88
C MET A 106 8.03 17.00 20.00
N THR A 107 7.39 17.81 20.84
CA THR A 107 5.91 17.83 20.90
C THR A 107 5.31 18.40 19.61
N ILE A 108 4.08 18.01 19.31
CA ILE A 108 3.34 18.52 18.14
C ILE A 108 3.25 20.05 18.17
N GLY A 109 2.95 20.63 19.33
CA GLY A 109 2.86 22.09 19.48
C GLY A 109 4.16 22.82 19.21
N ARG A 110 5.30 22.23 19.59
CA ARG A 110 6.61 22.83 19.26
C ARG A 110 6.91 22.76 17.78
N GLN A 111 6.59 21.65 17.11
CA GLN A 111 6.79 21.52 15.66
C GLN A 111 5.90 22.51 14.89
N PHE A 112 4.63 22.69 15.30
CA PHE A 112 3.76 23.73 14.73
C PHE A 112 4.32 25.15 14.95
N ASP A 113 4.79 25.45 16.17
CA ASP A 113 5.35 26.76 16.48
C ASP A 113 6.58 27.08 15.63
N GLU A 114 7.51 26.12 15.47
CA GLU A 114 8.69 26.28 14.61
C GLU A 114 8.31 26.44 13.13
N HIS A 115 7.36 25.67 12.63
CA HIS A 115 6.85 25.77 11.27
C HIS A 115 6.24 27.15 11.01
N LEU A 116 5.29 27.58 11.83
CA LEU A 116 4.60 28.86 11.68
C LEU A 116 5.51 30.07 11.93
N ALA A 117 6.52 29.96 12.80
CA ALA A 117 7.53 31.00 12.97
C ALA A 117 8.37 31.21 11.71
N ARG A 118 8.60 30.13 10.95
CA ARG A 118 9.43 30.17 9.74
C ARG A 118 8.68 30.68 8.51
N VAL A 119 7.37 30.34 8.39
CA VAL A 119 6.55 30.68 7.21
C VAL A 119 5.79 31.98 7.36
N GLY A 120 5.59 32.50 8.57
CA GLY A 120 4.80 33.69 8.88
C GLY A 120 5.51 34.66 9.82
N GLN A 121 4.96 35.89 9.93
CA GLN A 121 5.44 36.92 10.87
C GLN A 121 4.55 37.02 12.13
N LEU A 122 3.95 35.89 12.54
CA LEU A 122 2.99 35.85 13.64
C LEU A 122 3.69 35.76 15.01
N GLY A 123 3.21 36.52 16.01
CA GLY A 123 3.63 36.35 17.39
C GLY A 123 3.22 34.96 17.95
N ARG A 124 3.90 34.51 19.02
CA ARG A 124 3.73 33.16 19.59
C ARG A 124 2.27 32.82 19.96
N ALA A 125 1.53 33.76 20.52
CA ALA A 125 0.12 33.56 20.88
C ALA A 125 -0.75 33.23 19.64
N ARG A 126 -0.60 34.02 18.56
CA ARG A 126 -1.33 33.80 17.30
C ARG A 126 -0.92 32.50 16.60
N ARG A 127 0.37 32.11 16.66
CA ARG A 127 0.80 30.81 16.12
C ARG A 127 0.13 29.64 16.84
N ARG A 128 -0.01 29.73 18.18
CA ARG A 128 -0.72 28.73 18.99
C ARG A 128 -2.21 28.66 18.61
N GLU A 129 -2.86 29.81 18.44
CA GLU A 129 -4.26 29.89 18.03
C GLU A 129 -4.45 29.27 16.64
N GLN A 130 -3.59 29.59 15.68
CA GLN A 130 -3.62 29.02 14.34
C GLN A 130 -3.37 27.50 14.35
N ALA A 131 -2.43 27.01 15.16
CA ALA A 131 -2.20 25.58 15.32
C ALA A 131 -3.45 24.86 15.86
N LEU A 132 -4.12 25.44 16.86
CA LEU A 132 -5.36 24.89 17.40
C LEU A 132 -6.49 24.88 16.35
N ALA A 133 -6.65 25.96 15.60
CA ALA A 133 -7.65 26.04 14.52
C ALA A 133 -7.38 24.97 13.44
N MET A 134 -6.13 24.80 13.00
CA MET A 134 -5.77 23.79 12.00
C MET A 134 -5.97 22.36 12.49
N LEU A 135 -5.62 22.06 13.75
CA LEU A 135 -5.87 20.74 14.34
C LEU A 135 -7.37 20.45 14.50
N THR A 136 -8.17 21.47 14.79
CA THR A 136 -9.65 21.38 14.85
C THR A 136 -10.21 21.10 13.46
N SER A 137 -9.77 21.85 12.43
CA SER A 137 -10.16 21.62 11.02
C SER A 137 -9.75 20.24 10.53
N ALA A 138 -8.62 19.69 11.03
CA ALA A 138 -8.20 18.33 10.76
C ALA A 138 -8.98 17.26 11.57
N ARG A 139 -10.03 17.66 12.30
CA ARG A 139 -10.90 16.76 13.09
C ARG A 139 -10.13 15.91 14.09
N LEU A 140 -9.08 16.45 14.68
CA LEU A 140 -8.30 15.78 15.70
C LEU A 140 -8.97 15.94 17.07
N PRO A 141 -9.06 14.87 17.88
CA PRO A 141 -9.69 14.95 19.21
C PRO A 141 -8.82 15.78 20.16
N ASN A 142 -9.44 16.60 20.98
CA ASN A 142 -8.80 17.42 22.00
C ASN A 142 -7.50 18.13 21.52
N PRO A 143 -7.58 19.08 20.56
CA PRO A 143 -6.43 19.74 19.96
C PRO A 143 -5.47 20.37 20.98
N ALA A 144 -6.02 20.91 22.09
CA ALA A 144 -5.24 21.55 23.13
C ALA A 144 -4.30 20.58 23.87
N ALA A 145 -4.79 19.40 24.21
CA ALA A 145 -3.99 18.34 24.83
C ALA A 145 -2.98 17.75 23.82
N LEU A 146 -3.37 17.63 22.54
CA LEU A 146 -2.55 17.06 21.48
C LEU A 146 -1.29 17.90 21.23
N LEU A 147 -1.34 19.23 21.38
CA LEU A 147 -0.16 20.08 21.28
C LEU A 147 0.96 19.70 22.27
N GLY A 148 0.62 19.11 23.43
CA GLY A 148 1.59 18.64 24.42
C GLY A 148 2.13 17.23 24.15
N GLN A 149 1.56 16.49 23.21
CA GLN A 149 1.94 15.10 22.92
C GLN A 149 3.09 15.02 21.90
N HIS A 150 3.80 13.89 21.93
CA HIS A 150 4.83 13.53 20.97
C HIS A 150 4.27 12.61 19.88
N PRO A 151 4.87 12.54 18.69
CA PRO A 151 4.38 11.70 17.58
C PRO A 151 4.14 10.23 17.95
N HIS A 152 5.01 9.63 18.77
CA HIS A 152 4.89 8.23 19.20
C HIS A 152 3.68 7.95 20.12
N GLN A 153 3.01 8.99 20.62
CA GLN A 153 1.80 8.88 21.43
C GLN A 153 0.51 8.95 20.57
N LEU A 154 0.65 9.20 19.28
CA LEU A 154 -0.43 9.35 18.31
C LEU A 154 -0.54 8.10 17.43
N SER A 155 -1.76 7.81 16.94
CA SER A 155 -1.93 6.81 15.88
C SER A 155 -1.37 7.31 14.53
N GLY A 156 -1.09 6.40 13.59
CA GLY A 156 -0.63 6.77 12.25
C GLY A 156 -1.57 7.75 11.55
N GLY A 157 -2.88 7.54 11.63
CA GLY A 157 -3.88 8.44 11.06
C GLY A 157 -3.93 9.81 11.75
N MET A 158 -3.69 9.88 13.06
CA MET A 158 -3.56 11.17 13.75
C MET A 158 -2.31 11.92 13.31
N CYS A 159 -1.16 11.23 13.19
CA CYS A 159 0.08 11.83 12.67
C CYS A 159 -0.11 12.37 11.25
N GLN A 160 -0.82 11.63 10.39
CA GLN A 160 -1.12 12.08 9.03
C GLN A 160 -2.00 13.33 9.01
N ARG A 161 -3.05 13.37 9.82
CA ARG A 161 -3.89 14.58 9.96
C ARG A 161 -3.12 15.77 10.51
N VAL A 162 -2.18 15.56 11.43
CA VAL A 162 -1.26 16.61 11.91
C VAL A 162 -0.41 17.16 10.77
N LEU A 163 0.17 16.28 9.92
CA LEU A 163 0.97 16.73 8.76
C LEU A 163 0.14 17.49 7.74
N ILE A 164 -1.09 17.04 7.46
CA ILE A 164 -2.03 17.77 6.58
C ILE A 164 -2.34 19.14 7.18
N ALA A 165 -2.68 19.21 8.47
CA ALA A 165 -2.94 20.47 9.17
C ALA A 165 -1.73 21.41 9.11
N MET A 166 -0.51 20.90 9.29
CA MET A 166 0.73 21.70 9.17
C MET A 166 0.94 22.19 7.73
N ALA A 167 0.71 21.33 6.73
CA ALA A 167 0.89 21.70 5.32
C ALA A 167 -0.05 22.84 4.89
N PHE A 168 -1.29 22.84 5.35
CA PHE A 168 -2.28 23.88 5.03
C PHE A 168 -2.22 25.10 5.96
N ALA A 169 -1.49 25.05 7.07
CA ALA A 169 -1.45 26.11 8.06
C ALA A 169 -0.91 27.46 7.51
N SER A 170 -0.13 27.45 6.45
CA SER A 170 0.38 28.64 5.77
C SER A 170 -0.50 29.16 4.63
N ASN A 171 -1.66 28.56 4.38
CA ASN A 171 -2.51 28.81 3.22
C ASN A 171 -1.72 28.72 1.89
N PRO A 172 -1.07 27.55 1.62
CA PRO A 172 -0.22 27.41 0.46
C PRO A 172 -1.03 27.49 -0.84
N ARG A 173 -0.40 27.99 -1.91
CA ARG A 173 -1.01 27.98 -3.25
C ARG A 173 -0.90 26.61 -3.93
N LEU A 174 0.08 25.80 -3.51
CA LEU A 174 0.33 24.45 -4.02
C LEU A 174 0.63 23.50 -2.86
N VAL A 175 -0.07 22.36 -2.83
CA VAL A 175 0.25 21.22 -1.95
C VAL A 175 0.63 20.03 -2.83
N ILE A 176 1.72 19.37 -2.50
CA ILE A 176 2.11 18.08 -3.10
C ILE A 176 1.92 17.01 -2.03
N ALA A 177 0.98 16.10 -2.24
CA ALA A 177 0.68 15.01 -1.33
C ALA A 177 1.24 13.69 -1.91
N ASP A 178 2.34 13.21 -1.34
CA ASP A 178 3.05 12.01 -1.81
C ASP A 178 2.52 10.78 -1.06
N GLU A 179 1.62 10.02 -1.68
CA GLU A 179 0.97 8.82 -1.16
C GLU A 179 0.41 8.99 0.28
N PRO A 180 -0.45 9.95 0.55
CA PRO A 180 -0.84 10.33 1.91
C PRO A 180 -1.69 9.27 2.64
N THR A 181 -2.07 8.18 1.99
CA THR A 181 -2.91 7.09 2.55
C THR A 181 -2.18 5.74 2.67
N THR A 182 -1.02 5.56 2.03
CA THR A 182 -0.36 4.25 1.87
C THR A 182 0.03 3.55 3.19
N ALA A 183 0.34 4.30 4.24
CA ALA A 183 0.72 3.74 5.54
C ALA A 183 -0.45 3.65 6.54
N LEU A 184 -1.69 3.77 6.06
CA LEU A 184 -2.89 3.85 6.89
C LEU A 184 -3.87 2.71 6.61
N ASP A 185 -4.65 2.36 7.63
CA ASP A 185 -5.78 1.44 7.46
C ASP A 185 -6.80 1.98 6.44
N VAL A 186 -7.43 1.09 5.69
CA VAL A 186 -8.41 1.46 4.64
C VAL A 186 -9.54 2.33 5.20
N THR A 187 -9.98 2.12 6.43
CA THR A 187 -11.00 2.96 7.10
C THR A 187 -10.60 4.42 7.28
N LEU A 188 -9.29 4.70 7.25
CA LEU A 188 -8.76 6.06 7.35
C LEU A 188 -8.61 6.75 6.00
N HIS A 189 -8.73 6.02 4.88
CA HIS A 189 -8.60 6.61 3.54
C HIS A 189 -9.69 7.67 3.28
N PRO A 190 -11.02 7.38 3.42
CA PRO A 190 -12.05 8.38 3.18
C PRO A 190 -11.90 9.64 4.04
N PRO A 191 -11.69 9.56 5.36
CA PRO A 191 -11.50 10.74 6.19
C PRO A 191 -10.28 11.60 5.80
N ILE A 192 -9.18 10.98 5.36
CA ILE A 192 -7.98 11.71 4.93
C ILE A 192 -8.21 12.39 3.59
N ILE A 193 -8.82 11.69 2.63
CA ILE A 193 -9.15 12.24 1.31
C ILE A 193 -10.15 13.38 1.43
N SER A 194 -11.22 13.21 2.23
CA SER A 194 -12.18 14.28 2.52
C SER A 194 -11.51 15.49 3.13
N LEU A 195 -10.60 15.28 4.08
CA LEU A 195 -9.86 16.36 4.73
C LEU A 195 -9.02 17.16 3.70
N ILE A 196 -8.30 16.46 2.81
CA ILE A 196 -7.51 17.12 1.76
C ILE A 196 -8.44 17.92 0.83
N ALA A 197 -9.55 17.33 0.38
CA ALA A 197 -10.52 17.99 -0.50
C ALA A 197 -11.18 19.21 0.18
N GLU A 198 -11.57 19.11 1.44
CA GLU A 198 -12.16 20.21 2.20
C GLU A 198 -11.17 21.37 2.39
N MET A 199 -9.94 21.06 2.80
CA MET A 199 -8.89 22.07 2.99
C MET A 199 -8.48 22.70 1.64
N GLN A 200 -8.36 21.91 0.58
CA GLN A 200 -8.10 22.39 -0.78
C GLN A 200 -9.19 23.39 -1.20
N LYS A 201 -10.46 23.04 -1.02
CA LYS A 201 -11.60 23.88 -1.40
C LYS A 201 -11.70 25.16 -0.54
N ALA A 202 -11.46 25.05 0.77
CA ALA A 202 -11.51 26.18 1.69
C ALA A 202 -10.45 27.25 1.42
N HIS A 203 -9.27 26.82 0.94
CA HIS A 203 -8.13 27.69 0.70
C HIS A 203 -7.88 28.02 -0.80
N GLY A 204 -8.63 27.38 -1.73
CA GLY A 204 -8.40 27.50 -3.18
C GLY A 204 -7.02 27.01 -3.60
N THR A 205 -6.46 26.06 -2.84
CA THR A 205 -5.12 25.50 -3.05
C THR A 205 -5.12 24.57 -4.25
N ALA A 206 -4.11 24.63 -5.11
CA ALA A 206 -3.87 23.61 -6.13
C ALA A 206 -3.18 22.41 -5.50
N VAL A 207 -3.56 21.17 -5.90
CA VAL A 207 -3.01 19.94 -5.29
C VAL A 207 -2.45 19.01 -6.36
N ILE A 208 -1.24 18.52 -6.15
CA ILE A 208 -0.71 17.35 -6.84
C ILE A 208 -0.86 16.16 -5.89
N PHE A 209 -1.72 15.21 -6.26
CA PHE A 209 -2.02 14.03 -5.48
C PHE A 209 -1.34 12.80 -6.08
N ILE A 210 -0.32 12.28 -5.40
CA ILE A 210 0.43 11.11 -5.86
C ILE A 210 -0.13 9.86 -5.20
N THR A 211 -0.48 8.87 -6.00
CA THR A 211 -0.98 7.57 -5.53
C THR A 211 -0.66 6.46 -6.54
N HIS A 212 -0.72 5.22 -6.09
CA HIS A 212 -0.71 4.04 -6.97
C HIS A 212 -2.12 3.48 -7.22
N ASP A 213 -3.15 3.98 -6.52
CA ASP A 213 -4.54 3.54 -6.69
C ASP A 213 -5.30 4.49 -7.64
N LEU A 214 -5.58 3.98 -8.86
CA LEU A 214 -6.31 4.70 -9.90
C LEU A 214 -7.75 5.03 -9.48
N ARG A 215 -8.41 4.14 -8.70
CA ARG A 215 -9.79 4.35 -8.21
C ARG A 215 -9.82 5.52 -7.23
N LEU A 216 -8.87 5.55 -6.30
CA LEU A 216 -8.75 6.63 -5.32
C LEU A 216 -8.50 7.97 -6.01
N ALA A 217 -7.60 8.00 -7.00
CA ALA A 217 -7.35 9.19 -7.79
C ALA A 217 -8.61 9.66 -8.55
N ALA A 218 -9.38 8.74 -9.11
CA ALA A 218 -10.60 9.07 -9.85
C ALA A 218 -11.73 9.65 -8.98
N GLN A 219 -11.71 9.40 -7.67
CA GLN A 219 -12.69 9.97 -6.73
C GLN A 219 -12.32 11.39 -6.26
N LEU A 220 -11.04 11.74 -6.25
CA LEU A 220 -10.55 13.00 -5.69
C LEU A 220 -10.15 14.01 -6.77
N CYS A 221 -9.49 13.54 -7.85
CA CYS A 221 -8.79 14.40 -8.79
C CYS A 221 -9.71 14.85 -9.94
N ASP A 222 -9.46 16.05 -10.46
CA ASP A 222 -10.10 16.58 -11.67
C ASP A 222 -9.48 15.92 -12.89
N GLU A 223 -8.15 15.79 -12.90
CA GLU A 223 -7.36 15.20 -13.97
C GLU A 223 -6.41 14.14 -13.42
N ILE A 224 -6.14 13.10 -14.21
CA ILE A 224 -5.13 12.08 -13.92
C ILE A 224 -4.05 12.09 -14.99
N VAL A 225 -2.80 12.03 -14.53
CA VAL A 225 -1.61 11.76 -15.34
C VAL A 225 -1.05 10.40 -14.92
N VAL A 226 -1.10 9.43 -15.82
CA VAL A 226 -0.52 8.11 -15.60
C VAL A 226 0.93 8.14 -16.03
N MET A 227 1.82 7.76 -15.12
CA MET A 227 3.27 7.75 -15.34
C MET A 227 3.81 6.33 -15.44
N TYR A 228 4.67 6.10 -16.42
CA TYR A 228 5.45 4.88 -16.60
C TYR A 228 6.90 5.22 -16.97
N ALA A 229 7.87 4.62 -16.26
CA ALA A 229 9.30 4.78 -16.55
C ALA A 229 9.74 6.25 -16.76
N GLY A 230 9.25 7.14 -15.88
CA GLY A 230 9.58 8.58 -15.89
C GLY A 230 8.78 9.44 -16.87
N ARG A 231 7.88 8.89 -17.67
CA ARG A 231 7.10 9.60 -18.68
C ARG A 231 5.61 9.56 -18.38
N ALA A 232 4.88 10.63 -18.76
CA ALA A 232 3.44 10.61 -18.82
C ALA A 232 3.01 9.78 -20.05
N VAL A 233 2.28 8.67 -19.82
CA VAL A 233 1.81 7.76 -20.87
C VAL A 233 0.35 7.97 -21.22
N GLU A 234 -0.44 8.48 -20.28
CA GLU A 234 -1.84 8.83 -20.47
C GLU A 234 -2.19 10.03 -19.59
N ARG A 235 -3.00 10.95 -20.09
CA ARG A 235 -3.48 12.13 -19.39
C ARG A 235 -4.91 12.43 -19.79
N GLY A 236 -5.78 12.71 -18.82
CA GLY A 236 -7.15 13.08 -19.11
C GLY A 236 -8.00 13.29 -17.87
N PRO A 237 -9.29 13.66 -18.04
CA PRO A 237 -10.24 13.77 -16.95
C PRO A 237 -10.28 12.47 -16.15
N ALA A 238 -10.24 12.58 -14.82
CA ALA A 238 -10.04 11.43 -13.92
C ALA A 238 -11.06 10.31 -14.15
N ARG A 239 -12.33 10.66 -14.37
CA ARG A 239 -13.41 9.71 -14.67
C ARG A 239 -13.20 8.99 -16.00
N VAL A 240 -12.69 9.69 -17.02
CA VAL A 240 -12.46 9.11 -18.35
C VAL A 240 -11.30 8.12 -18.31
N VAL A 241 -10.18 8.48 -17.67
CA VAL A 241 -9.01 7.60 -17.54
C VAL A 241 -9.37 6.32 -16.78
N LEU A 242 -10.24 6.40 -15.74
CA LEU A 242 -10.71 5.21 -15.02
C LEU A 242 -11.68 4.36 -15.86
N SER A 243 -12.69 4.97 -16.52
CA SER A 243 -13.76 4.22 -17.20
C SER A 243 -13.36 3.72 -18.59
N ALA A 244 -12.52 4.47 -19.30
CA ALA A 244 -12.10 4.20 -20.67
C ALA A 244 -10.59 4.45 -20.86
N PRO A 245 -9.72 3.70 -20.19
CA PRO A 245 -8.28 3.85 -20.32
C PRO A 245 -7.85 3.63 -21.77
N ALA A 246 -7.02 4.54 -22.28
CA ALA A 246 -6.55 4.50 -23.67
C ALA A 246 -5.13 3.88 -23.79
N HIS A 247 -4.32 3.93 -22.73
CA HIS A 247 -3.00 3.29 -22.73
C HIS A 247 -3.07 1.84 -22.22
N PRO A 248 -2.44 0.86 -22.90
CA PRO A 248 -2.42 -0.54 -22.43
C PRO A 248 -1.94 -0.70 -21.00
N TYR A 249 -0.95 0.08 -20.55
CA TYR A 249 -0.48 0.07 -19.17
C TYR A 249 -1.56 0.46 -18.15
N THR A 250 -2.32 1.53 -18.42
CA THR A 250 -3.43 1.97 -17.55
C THR A 250 -4.49 0.88 -17.44
N ARG A 251 -4.82 0.24 -18.57
CA ARG A 251 -5.75 -0.88 -18.59
C ARG A 251 -5.22 -2.08 -17.81
N CYS A 252 -3.94 -2.42 -17.97
CA CYS A 252 -3.31 -3.50 -17.21
C CYS A 252 -3.31 -3.20 -15.70
N LEU A 253 -3.02 -1.97 -15.27
CA LEU A 253 -3.11 -1.55 -13.87
C LEU A 253 -4.54 -1.71 -13.31
N GLN A 254 -5.54 -1.32 -14.09
CA GLN A 254 -6.95 -1.48 -13.71
C GLN A 254 -7.31 -2.96 -13.51
N LEU A 255 -6.92 -3.82 -14.45
CA LEU A 255 -7.19 -5.25 -14.41
C LEU A 255 -6.34 -6.03 -13.39
N ALA A 256 -5.20 -5.47 -12.97
CA ALA A 256 -4.37 -6.03 -11.90
C ALA A 256 -4.90 -5.73 -10.50
N ASN A 257 -5.81 -4.76 -10.36
CA ASN A 257 -6.37 -4.37 -9.06
C ASN A 257 -7.64 -5.18 -8.75
N PRO A 258 -7.68 -5.93 -7.62
CA PRO A 258 -8.86 -6.70 -7.25
C PRO A 258 -10.04 -5.78 -6.91
N SER A 259 -11.27 -6.21 -7.22
CA SER A 259 -12.51 -5.47 -7.00
C SER A 259 -13.38 -6.11 -5.91
N ILE A 260 -14.10 -5.27 -5.16
CA ILE A 260 -15.18 -5.71 -4.26
C ILE A 260 -16.53 -5.83 -4.97
N GLN A 261 -16.64 -5.35 -6.22
CA GLN A 261 -17.87 -5.33 -7.02
C GLN A 261 -17.78 -6.25 -8.23
N GLY A 262 -18.92 -6.60 -8.83
CA GLY A 262 -18.99 -7.40 -10.04
C GLY A 262 -18.52 -8.86 -9.87
N ASP A 263 -18.27 -9.55 -10.97
CA ASP A 263 -17.83 -10.93 -10.99
C ASP A 263 -16.36 -11.08 -10.55
N ARG A 264 -16.05 -12.20 -9.91
CA ARG A 264 -14.66 -12.55 -9.59
C ARG A 264 -13.92 -12.86 -10.89
N ARG A 265 -12.84 -12.14 -11.15
CA ARG A 265 -12.00 -12.31 -12.34
C ARG A 265 -10.58 -12.68 -11.92
N ALA A 266 -9.87 -13.38 -12.80
CA ALA A 266 -8.42 -13.53 -12.63
C ALA A 266 -7.78 -12.15 -12.75
N LEU A 267 -6.81 -11.85 -11.89
CA LEU A 267 -6.09 -10.57 -11.97
C LEU A 267 -5.11 -10.61 -13.14
N TYR A 268 -5.03 -9.50 -13.86
CA TYR A 268 -4.04 -9.36 -14.91
C TYR A 268 -2.64 -9.28 -14.27
N VAL A 269 -1.75 -10.14 -14.73
CA VAL A 269 -0.36 -10.11 -14.29
C VAL A 269 0.44 -9.32 -15.31
N ILE A 270 0.84 -8.10 -14.93
CA ILE A 270 1.80 -7.35 -15.73
C ILE A 270 3.14 -8.09 -15.63
N PRO A 271 3.69 -8.60 -16.75
CA PRO A 271 4.92 -9.38 -16.72
C PRO A 271 6.11 -8.51 -16.28
N GLU A 272 7.14 -9.14 -15.75
CA GLU A 272 8.38 -8.50 -15.30
C GLU A 272 8.15 -7.41 -14.22
N GLN A 273 9.21 -6.70 -13.86
CA GLN A 273 9.15 -5.55 -12.94
C GLN A 273 9.37 -4.26 -13.73
N MET A 274 9.00 -3.12 -13.10
CA MET A 274 9.37 -1.81 -13.63
C MET A 274 10.88 -1.79 -13.93
N PRO A 275 11.30 -1.44 -15.15
CA PRO A 275 12.71 -1.43 -15.49
C PRO A 275 13.49 -0.44 -14.60
N SER A 276 14.62 -0.89 -14.10
CA SER A 276 15.55 -0.03 -13.35
C SER A 276 16.12 1.08 -14.22
N LEU A 277 16.61 2.15 -13.62
CA LEU A 277 17.23 3.25 -14.37
C LEU A 277 18.37 2.78 -15.27
N SER A 278 19.17 1.78 -14.84
CA SER A 278 20.25 1.20 -15.65
C SER A 278 19.73 0.43 -16.87
N GLN A 279 18.57 -0.22 -16.76
CA GLN A 279 17.91 -0.88 -17.90
C GLN A 279 17.29 0.16 -18.84
N LEU A 280 16.60 1.19 -18.32
CA LEU A 280 15.99 2.26 -19.10
C LEU A 280 17.01 2.94 -20.04
N ARG A 281 18.26 3.10 -19.60
CA ARG A 281 19.34 3.67 -20.41
C ARG A 281 19.59 2.90 -21.71
N ARG A 282 19.33 1.58 -21.72
CA ARG A 282 19.60 0.69 -22.85
C ARG A 282 18.38 0.42 -23.72
N MET A 283 17.19 0.79 -23.24
CA MET A 283 15.94 0.56 -23.97
C MET A 283 15.78 1.57 -25.10
N ARG A 284 15.25 1.09 -26.22
CA ARG A 284 14.82 1.88 -27.37
C ARG A 284 13.32 1.70 -27.56
N GLY A 285 12.68 2.59 -28.29
CA GLY A 285 11.25 2.53 -28.54
C GLY A 285 10.41 2.72 -27.29
N CYS A 286 9.23 2.13 -27.28
CA CYS A 286 8.29 2.20 -26.17
C CYS A 286 8.81 1.44 -24.96
N HIS A 287 9.01 2.11 -23.83
CA HIS A 287 9.53 1.48 -22.62
C HIS A 287 8.58 0.47 -21.98
N PHE A 288 7.30 0.53 -22.31
CA PHE A 288 6.32 -0.47 -21.88
C PHE A 288 6.27 -1.70 -22.80
N ALA A 289 6.83 -1.65 -24.01
CA ALA A 289 6.76 -2.74 -24.99
C ALA A 289 7.10 -4.14 -24.43
N PRO A 290 8.15 -4.35 -23.61
CA PRO A 290 8.46 -5.68 -23.06
C PRO A 290 7.36 -6.25 -22.14
N ARG A 291 6.51 -5.39 -21.60
CA ARG A 291 5.42 -5.73 -20.66
C ARG A 291 4.02 -5.57 -21.28
N CYS A 292 3.94 -5.07 -22.50
CA CYS A 292 2.71 -4.69 -23.17
C CYS A 292 2.07 -5.90 -23.90
N PRO A 293 0.79 -6.22 -23.63
CA PRO A 293 0.11 -7.30 -24.34
C PRO A 293 -0.20 -6.96 -25.81
N LEU A 294 -0.08 -5.68 -26.21
CA LEU A 294 -0.30 -5.20 -27.56
C LEU A 294 1.01 -4.81 -28.26
N ALA A 295 2.17 -5.21 -27.72
CA ALA A 295 3.47 -4.86 -28.31
C ALA A 295 3.58 -5.37 -29.74
N ALA A 296 3.92 -4.47 -30.66
CA ALA A 296 4.22 -4.76 -32.05
C ALA A 296 5.65 -4.32 -32.40
N HIS A 297 6.10 -4.61 -33.61
CA HIS A 297 7.49 -4.37 -34.02
C HIS A 297 7.85 -2.86 -33.96
N ASP A 298 6.95 -2.00 -34.39
CA ASP A 298 7.08 -0.54 -34.36
C ASP A 298 7.27 0.01 -32.94
N CYS A 299 6.67 -0.65 -31.94
CA CYS A 299 6.87 -0.29 -30.51
C CYS A 299 8.32 -0.49 -30.05
N LEU A 300 9.09 -1.37 -30.67
CA LEU A 300 10.49 -1.62 -30.33
C LEU A 300 11.44 -0.61 -30.99
N GLU A 301 11.02 -0.02 -32.11
CA GLU A 301 11.84 0.88 -32.92
C GLU A 301 11.67 2.35 -32.54
N ALA A 302 10.44 2.78 -32.26
CA ALA A 302 10.11 4.18 -32.00
C ALA A 302 9.39 4.39 -30.67
N GLU A 303 9.73 5.48 -29.99
CA GLU A 303 8.98 5.91 -28.81
C GLU A 303 7.69 6.63 -29.23
N PRO A 304 6.51 6.22 -28.72
CA PRO A 304 5.26 6.82 -29.11
C PRO A 304 5.17 8.30 -28.67
N ARG A 305 4.70 9.15 -29.56
CA ARG A 305 4.38 10.54 -29.24
C ARG A 305 2.99 10.62 -28.59
N THR A 306 2.81 11.58 -27.70
CA THR A 306 1.50 11.85 -27.10
C THR A 306 0.57 12.39 -28.19
N ALA A 307 -0.60 11.74 -28.36
CA ALA A 307 -1.64 12.12 -29.32
C ALA A 307 -3.00 12.23 -28.62
N PRO A 308 -3.89 13.15 -29.03
CA PRO A 308 -5.24 13.25 -28.50
C PRO A 308 -6.07 12.02 -28.92
N VAL A 309 -6.85 11.47 -27.99
CA VAL A 309 -7.79 10.36 -28.21
C VAL A 309 -9.23 10.76 -27.89
N GLY A 310 -9.43 11.95 -27.36
CA GLY A 310 -10.72 12.52 -27.01
C GLY A 310 -10.58 13.96 -26.50
N PRO A 311 -11.69 14.62 -26.13
CA PRO A 311 -11.65 15.93 -25.48
C PRO A 311 -10.82 15.84 -24.19
N ASP A 312 -9.79 16.66 -24.08
CA ASP A 312 -8.87 16.73 -22.92
C ASP A 312 -8.25 15.39 -22.52
N HIS A 313 -8.23 14.39 -23.43
CA HIS A 313 -7.69 13.06 -23.22
C HIS A 313 -6.60 12.75 -24.25
N ALA A 314 -5.38 12.48 -23.78
CA ALA A 314 -4.21 12.24 -24.60
C ALA A 314 -3.45 11.01 -24.13
N VAL A 315 -2.83 10.28 -25.08
CA VAL A 315 -2.12 9.02 -24.84
C VAL A 315 -0.83 8.93 -25.64
N ALA A 316 0.21 8.35 -25.07
CA ALA A 316 1.45 8.05 -25.73
C ALA A 316 1.50 6.55 -26.12
N CYS A 317 0.67 6.15 -27.07
CA CYS A 317 0.59 4.77 -27.58
C CYS A 317 0.25 4.75 -29.08
N MET A 318 0.94 3.93 -29.87
CA MET A 318 0.69 3.74 -31.30
C MET A 318 -0.52 2.83 -31.58
N HIS A 319 -0.92 2.01 -30.58
CA HIS A 319 -1.99 1.00 -30.68
C HIS A 319 -3.09 1.22 -29.64
N ALA A 320 -3.43 2.47 -29.33
CA ALA A 320 -4.39 2.83 -28.29
C ALA A 320 -5.78 2.21 -28.48
N GLU A 321 -6.24 2.07 -29.73
CA GLU A 321 -7.52 1.45 -30.09
C GLU A 321 -7.64 -0.02 -29.62
N GLY A 322 -6.56 -0.76 -29.56
CA GLY A 322 -6.52 -2.15 -29.08
C GLY A 322 -6.70 -2.29 -27.57
N THR A 323 -6.55 -1.21 -26.81
CA THR A 323 -6.52 -1.25 -25.34
C THR A 323 -7.79 -1.82 -24.73
N ARG A 324 -8.96 -1.54 -25.31
CA ARG A 324 -10.27 -2.04 -24.85
C ARG A 324 -10.40 -3.56 -24.96
N ASN A 325 -9.64 -4.20 -25.85
CA ASN A 325 -9.65 -5.66 -26.05
C ASN A 325 -8.81 -6.41 -25.01
N ILE A 326 -8.05 -5.70 -24.16
CA ILE A 326 -7.33 -6.32 -23.05
C ILE A 326 -8.36 -6.67 -21.97
N ILE A 327 -8.58 -7.97 -21.79
CA ILE A 327 -9.54 -8.53 -20.83
C ILE A 327 -8.86 -9.63 -20.00
N THR A 328 -9.42 -9.93 -18.85
CA THR A 328 -9.04 -11.11 -18.07
C THR A 328 -10.16 -12.14 -18.10
N PRO A 329 -9.82 -13.45 -18.13
CA PRO A 329 -10.85 -14.49 -18.10
C PRO A 329 -11.63 -14.44 -16.78
N ALA A 330 -12.90 -14.81 -16.85
CA ALA A 330 -13.72 -15.03 -15.66
C ALA A 330 -13.08 -16.12 -14.80
N ARG A 331 -13.03 -15.93 -13.49
CA ARG A 331 -12.58 -16.93 -12.55
C ARG A 331 -13.82 -17.67 -12.02
N GLY A 332 -13.80 -18.99 -12.08
CA GLY A 332 -14.82 -19.81 -11.44
C GLY A 332 -14.92 -19.48 -9.95
N GLY A 333 -16.11 -19.59 -9.37
CA GLY A 333 -16.33 -19.33 -7.94
C GLY A 333 -15.36 -20.14 -7.07
N VAL A 334 -15.01 -19.60 -5.91
CA VAL A 334 -14.25 -20.35 -4.90
C VAL A 334 -15.15 -21.51 -4.47
N ALA A 335 -14.70 -22.76 -4.70
CA ALA A 335 -15.48 -23.94 -4.37
C ALA A 335 -15.97 -23.89 -2.90
N PRO A 336 -17.25 -24.20 -2.65
CA PRO A 336 -17.75 -24.28 -1.29
C PRO A 336 -16.96 -25.35 -0.51
N VAL A 337 -16.67 -25.05 0.74
CA VAL A 337 -15.95 -25.97 1.63
C VAL A 337 -16.88 -27.15 1.91
N SER A 338 -16.40 -28.39 1.71
CA SER A 338 -17.13 -29.58 2.07
C SER A 338 -17.33 -29.63 3.60
N ALA A 339 -18.54 -30.10 4.02
CA ALA A 339 -18.87 -30.29 5.43
C ALA A 339 -18.12 -31.53 5.99
N GLY A 340 -16.81 -31.35 6.26
CA GLY A 340 -15.95 -32.33 6.94
C GLY A 340 -15.65 -31.89 8.38
N GLN A 341 -14.89 -32.70 9.12
CA GLN A 341 -14.38 -32.30 10.43
C GLN A 341 -13.52 -31.05 10.28
N PRO A 342 -13.67 -30.07 11.17
CA PRO A 342 -12.89 -28.84 11.10
C PRO A 342 -11.40 -29.13 11.33
N LEU A 343 -10.54 -28.51 10.50
CA LEU A 343 -9.09 -28.52 10.68
C LEU A 343 -8.70 -27.78 11.96
N LEU A 344 -9.24 -26.58 12.14
CA LEU A 344 -8.98 -25.70 13.27
C LEU A 344 -10.29 -25.34 13.96
N GLN A 345 -10.30 -25.40 15.29
CA GLN A 345 -11.37 -24.83 16.13
C GLN A 345 -10.73 -23.96 17.21
N VAL A 346 -11.27 -22.77 17.35
CA VAL A 346 -10.90 -21.80 18.40
C VAL A 346 -12.12 -21.62 19.28
N GLU A 347 -11.96 -21.85 20.58
CA GLU A 347 -13.06 -21.84 21.54
C GLU A 347 -12.79 -20.83 22.65
N GLN A 348 -13.63 -19.79 22.75
CA GLN A 348 -13.63 -18.77 23.79
C GLN A 348 -12.23 -18.19 24.11
N LEU A 349 -11.43 -17.97 23.06
CA LEU A 349 -10.04 -17.55 23.20
C LEU A 349 -9.95 -16.11 23.71
N THR A 350 -9.33 -15.92 24.86
CA THR A 350 -9.16 -14.60 25.50
C THR A 350 -7.68 -14.33 25.74
N LYS A 351 -7.25 -13.10 25.48
CA LYS A 351 -5.88 -12.64 25.76
C LYS A 351 -5.92 -11.30 26.47
N ARG A 352 -5.29 -11.28 27.67
CA ARG A 352 -5.09 -10.09 28.49
C ARG A 352 -3.61 -9.79 28.61
N TYR A 353 -3.25 -8.52 28.51
CA TYR A 353 -1.92 -8.02 28.79
C TYR A 353 -1.96 -7.15 30.04
N VAL A 354 -1.00 -7.33 30.92
CA VAL A 354 -0.81 -6.45 32.10
C VAL A 354 0.17 -5.35 31.69
N VAL A 355 -0.32 -4.13 31.60
CA VAL A 355 0.50 -2.95 31.33
C VAL A 355 0.83 -2.28 32.67
N ALA A 356 2.09 -2.38 33.08
CA ALA A 356 2.55 -1.72 34.30
C ALA A 356 2.71 -0.22 34.07
N HIS A 357 1.95 0.60 34.77
CA HIS A 357 2.10 2.06 34.76
C HIS A 357 2.80 2.51 36.05
N ARG A 358 3.94 3.19 35.93
CA ARG A 358 4.77 3.61 37.07
C ARG A 358 4.04 4.48 38.11
N LEU A 359 2.94 5.16 37.74
CA LEU A 359 2.22 6.12 38.57
C LEU A 359 0.74 5.77 38.85
N PHE A 360 0.13 4.83 38.10
CA PHE A 360 -1.33 4.57 38.17
C PHE A 360 -1.71 3.10 38.42
N GLY A 361 -0.74 2.24 38.76
CA GLY A 361 -1.01 0.82 38.97
C GLY A 361 -1.05 0.00 37.67
N ASN A 362 -1.30 -1.29 37.79
CA ASN A 362 -1.39 -2.20 36.64
C ASN A 362 -2.75 -2.05 35.97
N HIS A 363 -2.77 -1.71 34.67
CA HIS A 363 -3.98 -1.77 33.86
C HIS A 363 -3.98 -3.06 33.01
N GLU A 364 -5.10 -3.77 33.00
CA GLU A 364 -5.31 -4.88 32.09
C GLU A 364 -5.80 -4.35 30.73
N LEU A 365 -5.10 -4.71 29.67
CA LEU A 365 -5.54 -4.50 28.29
C LEU A 365 -6.07 -5.82 27.74
N ILE A 366 -7.35 -5.90 27.45
CA ILE A 366 -7.98 -7.07 26.81
C ILE A 366 -7.77 -6.93 25.29
N ALA A 367 -6.88 -7.74 24.74
CA ALA A 367 -6.59 -7.74 23.31
C ALA A 367 -7.51 -8.67 22.52
N LEU A 368 -7.97 -9.77 23.14
CA LEU A 368 -8.98 -10.69 22.60
C LEU A 368 -9.97 -11.05 23.72
N LYS A 369 -11.25 -11.14 23.36
CA LYS A 369 -12.34 -11.46 24.28
C LYS A 369 -13.25 -12.49 23.66
N ASP A 370 -13.29 -13.69 24.22
CA ASP A 370 -14.18 -14.82 23.89
C ASP A 370 -14.26 -15.15 22.39
N VAL A 371 -13.12 -15.08 21.67
CA VAL A 371 -13.04 -15.33 20.24
C VAL A 371 -13.28 -16.80 19.95
N SER A 372 -14.29 -17.10 19.12
CA SER A 372 -14.64 -18.47 18.72
C SER A 372 -14.92 -18.53 17.23
N PHE A 373 -14.27 -19.49 16.53
CA PHE A 373 -14.51 -19.81 15.12
C PHE A 373 -13.91 -21.17 14.76
N SER A 374 -14.28 -21.69 13.59
CA SER A 374 -13.68 -22.91 13.04
C SER A 374 -13.23 -22.69 11.60
N MET A 375 -12.31 -23.52 11.12
CA MET A 375 -11.85 -23.56 9.73
C MET A 375 -11.80 -24.99 9.22
N GLY A 376 -12.24 -25.21 7.99
CA GLY A 376 -12.12 -26.46 7.28
C GLY A 376 -10.76 -26.68 6.61
N GLU A 377 -10.52 -27.90 6.13
CA GLU A 377 -9.35 -28.20 5.28
C GLU A 377 -9.44 -27.43 3.95
N SER A 378 -8.29 -26.97 3.45
CA SER A 378 -8.18 -26.20 2.20
C SER A 378 -9.06 -24.95 2.15
N GLU A 379 -9.63 -24.54 3.29
CA GLU A 379 -10.43 -23.31 3.38
C GLU A 379 -9.54 -22.07 3.49
N PHE A 380 -9.86 -21.06 2.70
CA PHE A 380 -9.25 -19.73 2.83
C PHE A 380 -10.25 -18.81 3.54
N VAL A 381 -9.92 -18.45 4.78
CA VAL A 381 -10.72 -17.57 5.65
C VAL A 381 -9.97 -16.26 5.82
N ALA A 382 -10.69 -15.15 5.69
CA ALA A 382 -10.14 -13.84 5.98
C ALA A 382 -10.44 -13.40 7.42
N LEU A 383 -9.50 -12.72 8.05
CA LEU A 383 -9.69 -11.99 9.30
C LEU A 383 -9.46 -10.51 9.02
N VAL A 384 -10.53 -9.72 9.08
CA VAL A 384 -10.52 -8.29 8.77
C VAL A 384 -10.88 -7.43 9.98
N GLY A 385 -10.52 -6.17 9.98
CA GLY A 385 -10.82 -5.20 11.04
C GLY A 385 -9.78 -4.08 11.10
N GLU A 386 -10.04 -3.05 11.88
CA GLU A 386 -9.11 -1.93 12.07
C GLU A 386 -7.81 -2.34 12.77
N SER A 387 -6.78 -1.49 12.65
CA SER A 387 -5.52 -1.64 13.41
C SER A 387 -5.81 -1.63 14.92
N GLY A 388 -5.15 -2.54 15.64
CA GLY A 388 -5.41 -2.70 17.08
C GLY A 388 -6.67 -3.48 17.44
N SER A 389 -7.44 -4.04 16.48
CA SER A 389 -8.62 -4.87 16.79
C SER A 389 -8.29 -6.25 17.37
N GLY A 390 -7.01 -6.68 17.38
CA GLY A 390 -6.57 -7.97 17.94
C GLY A 390 -6.09 -9.01 16.92
N LYS A 391 -6.14 -8.74 15.62
CA LYS A 391 -5.80 -9.67 14.51
C LYS A 391 -4.43 -10.32 14.67
N SER A 392 -3.38 -9.50 14.80
CA SER A 392 -2.00 -10.01 14.95
C SER A 392 -1.78 -10.71 16.29
N THR A 393 -2.53 -10.37 17.35
CA THR A 393 -2.53 -11.12 18.61
C THR A 393 -3.10 -12.53 18.39
N LEU A 394 -4.23 -12.64 17.68
CA LEU A 394 -4.82 -13.94 17.33
C LEU A 394 -3.82 -14.77 16.50
N ALA A 395 -3.18 -14.17 15.49
CA ALA A 395 -2.16 -14.85 14.68
C ALA A 395 -1.02 -15.43 15.54
N ARG A 396 -0.47 -14.63 16.47
CA ARG A 396 0.61 -15.06 17.39
C ARG A 396 0.17 -16.17 18.34
N LEU A 397 -1.07 -16.13 18.79
CA LEU A 397 -1.66 -17.19 19.60
C LEU A 397 -1.81 -18.49 18.79
N LEU A 398 -2.29 -18.44 17.54
CA LEU A 398 -2.44 -19.59 16.66
C LEU A 398 -1.13 -20.29 16.35
N VAL A 399 -0.06 -19.57 16.10
CA VAL A 399 1.26 -20.15 15.81
C VAL A 399 2.08 -20.48 17.07
N GLY A 400 1.59 -20.13 18.25
CA GLY A 400 2.23 -20.46 19.53
C GLY A 400 3.39 -19.56 19.91
N LEU A 401 3.48 -18.36 19.35
CA LEU A 401 4.41 -17.32 19.77
C LEU A 401 3.97 -16.70 21.10
N GLU A 402 2.68 -16.71 21.39
CA GLU A 402 2.09 -16.26 22.65
C GLU A 402 1.16 -17.34 23.22
N ARG A 403 0.83 -17.21 24.52
CA ARG A 403 -0.13 -18.07 25.21
C ARG A 403 -1.43 -17.30 25.44
N PRO A 404 -2.60 -17.93 25.27
CA PRO A 404 -3.86 -17.33 25.66
C PRO A 404 -3.97 -17.19 27.19
N SER A 405 -4.82 -16.29 27.66
CA SER A 405 -5.18 -16.16 29.07
C SER A 405 -6.25 -17.19 29.47
N SER A 406 -7.15 -17.51 28.54
CA SER A 406 -8.17 -18.59 28.66
C SER A 406 -8.64 -19.01 27.26
N GLY A 407 -9.41 -20.10 27.20
CA GLY A 407 -9.89 -20.71 25.96
C GLY A 407 -8.96 -21.76 25.39
N ARG A 408 -9.36 -22.39 24.28
CA ARG A 408 -8.65 -23.51 23.66
C ARG A 408 -8.49 -23.35 22.15
N ILE A 409 -7.43 -23.96 21.63
CA ILE A 409 -7.15 -24.08 20.19
C ILE A 409 -7.04 -25.56 19.89
N LEU A 410 -7.95 -26.09 19.08
CA LEU A 410 -7.98 -27.48 18.67
C LEU A 410 -7.55 -27.61 17.21
N LEU A 411 -6.65 -28.53 16.92
CA LEU A 411 -6.21 -28.89 15.58
C LEU A 411 -6.59 -30.34 15.31
N HIS A 412 -7.46 -30.61 14.34
CA HIS A 412 -8.09 -31.94 14.14
C HIS A 412 -8.65 -32.51 15.45
N GLY A 413 -9.33 -31.70 16.26
CA GLY A 413 -9.88 -32.10 17.54
C GLY A 413 -8.86 -32.25 18.69
N ASN A 414 -7.57 -32.17 18.44
CA ASN A 414 -6.52 -32.23 19.47
C ASN A 414 -6.21 -30.85 20.03
N ASP A 415 -6.22 -30.71 21.33
CA ASP A 415 -5.85 -29.45 22.00
C ASP A 415 -4.35 -29.18 21.82
N VAL A 416 -4.04 -28.10 21.10
CA VAL A 416 -2.69 -27.61 20.85
C VAL A 416 -2.35 -26.35 21.65
N THR A 417 -3.17 -26.00 22.63
CA THR A 417 -2.99 -24.81 23.48
C THR A 417 -1.84 -25.02 24.46
N ALA A 418 -1.72 -26.23 25.00
CA ALA A 418 -0.74 -26.56 26.00
C ALA A 418 0.70 -26.60 25.47
N PRO A 419 1.72 -26.24 26.30
CA PRO A 419 3.12 -26.19 25.89
C PRO A 419 3.70 -27.51 25.39
N GLU A 420 3.26 -28.62 25.93
CA GLU A 420 3.66 -29.99 25.54
C GLU A 420 3.29 -30.32 24.11
N ASN A 421 2.25 -29.69 23.57
CA ASN A 421 1.76 -29.85 22.20
C ASN A 421 2.42 -28.87 21.21
N ARG A 422 3.53 -28.25 21.59
CA ARG A 422 4.23 -27.25 20.76
C ARG A 422 4.73 -27.83 19.43
N THR A 423 5.30 -29.03 19.43
CA THR A 423 5.89 -29.63 18.22
C THR A 423 4.84 -29.93 17.15
N PRO A 424 3.72 -30.62 17.43
CA PRO A 424 2.65 -30.81 16.46
C PRO A 424 2.12 -29.48 15.89
N ARG A 425 1.97 -28.48 16.76
CA ARG A 425 1.49 -27.15 16.37
C ARG A 425 2.45 -26.44 15.42
N THR A 426 3.74 -26.38 15.73
CA THR A 426 4.73 -25.67 14.90
C THR A 426 4.99 -26.33 13.56
N THR A 427 4.73 -27.63 13.41
CA THR A 427 4.81 -28.33 12.13
C THR A 427 3.53 -28.17 11.29
N ALA A 428 2.37 -28.07 11.92
CA ALA A 428 1.10 -27.99 11.24
C ALA A 428 0.68 -26.56 10.89
N ILE A 429 1.08 -25.55 11.71
CA ILE A 429 0.73 -24.15 11.51
C ILE A 429 2.01 -23.34 11.25
N GLN A 430 2.06 -22.66 10.11
CA GLN A 430 3.17 -21.76 9.76
C GLN A 430 2.66 -20.34 9.53
N MET A 431 3.55 -19.35 9.65
CA MET A 431 3.20 -17.95 9.51
C MET A 431 4.07 -17.24 8.47
N VAL A 432 3.41 -16.47 7.62
CA VAL A 432 4.04 -15.44 6.78
C VAL A 432 3.84 -14.11 7.49
N PHE A 433 4.94 -13.47 7.86
CA PHE A 433 4.93 -12.23 8.65
C PHE A 433 4.72 -11.01 7.75
N GLN A 434 4.10 -9.97 8.30
CA GLN A 434 3.84 -8.69 7.65
C GLN A 434 5.13 -7.99 7.18
N ASP A 435 6.10 -7.82 8.07
CA ASP A 435 7.38 -7.19 7.73
C ASP A 435 8.40 -8.22 7.26
N THR A 436 8.61 -8.25 5.95
CA THR A 436 9.59 -9.14 5.31
C THR A 436 11.04 -8.80 5.64
N GLN A 437 11.35 -7.55 6.03
CA GLN A 437 12.72 -7.16 6.37
C GLN A 437 13.13 -7.74 7.71
N SER A 438 12.28 -7.63 8.72
CA SER A 438 12.52 -8.20 10.04
C SER A 438 12.35 -9.73 10.08
N ALA A 439 11.51 -10.29 9.18
CA ALA A 439 11.24 -11.72 9.12
C ALA A 439 12.39 -12.55 8.51
N LEU A 440 13.22 -11.95 7.67
CA LEU A 440 14.32 -12.62 6.99
C LEU A 440 15.67 -12.23 7.61
N ASN A 441 16.43 -13.19 8.11
CA ASN A 441 17.74 -12.91 8.69
C ASN A 441 18.69 -12.34 7.62
N PRO A 442 19.17 -11.08 7.75
CA PRO A 442 19.94 -10.41 6.71
C PRO A 442 21.32 -11.03 6.44
N ARG A 443 21.80 -11.87 7.36
CA ARG A 443 23.12 -12.54 7.28
C ARG A 443 23.06 -13.96 6.73
N ARG A 444 21.85 -14.48 6.43
CA ARG A 444 21.65 -15.83 5.89
C ARG A 444 21.28 -15.78 4.41
N SER A 445 21.77 -16.73 3.62
CA SER A 445 21.36 -16.88 2.23
C SER A 445 19.90 -17.34 2.12
N VAL A 446 19.28 -17.07 0.98
CA VAL A 446 17.93 -17.51 0.64
C VAL A 446 17.75 -19.01 0.90
N ALA A 447 18.68 -19.86 0.42
CA ALA A 447 18.63 -21.30 0.65
C ALA A 447 18.54 -21.66 2.14
N THR A 448 19.32 -20.99 2.97
CA THR A 448 19.32 -21.21 4.42
C THR A 448 18.01 -20.74 5.07
N ILE A 449 17.46 -19.61 4.60
CA ILE A 449 16.21 -19.04 5.11
C ILE A 449 15.01 -19.92 4.76
N VAL A 450 14.84 -20.30 3.48
CA VAL A 450 13.67 -21.08 3.05
C VAL A 450 13.66 -22.50 3.63
N THR A 451 14.82 -23.05 3.98
CA THR A 451 14.92 -24.39 4.59
C THR A 451 15.09 -24.37 6.11
N GLN A 452 14.87 -23.21 6.75
CA GLN A 452 15.05 -23.06 8.20
C GLN A 452 14.19 -24.02 9.03
N ALA A 453 12.96 -24.31 8.58
CA ALA A 453 12.07 -25.23 9.26
C ALA A 453 12.63 -26.68 9.33
N MET A 454 13.48 -27.07 8.38
CA MET A 454 14.16 -28.37 8.39
C MET A 454 15.24 -28.49 9.47
N GLU A 455 15.69 -27.36 10.03
CA GLU A 455 16.67 -27.35 11.13
C GLU A 455 16.02 -27.75 12.48
N ALA A 456 14.73 -27.49 12.63
CA ALA A 456 13.97 -27.75 13.87
C ALA A 456 13.50 -29.21 14.00
N GLY A 457 13.62 -30.02 12.94
CA GLY A 457 13.23 -31.43 12.94
C GLY A 457 14.14 -32.31 13.82
N ARG A 458 13.62 -33.47 14.29
CA ARG A 458 14.41 -34.47 15.05
C ARG A 458 15.62 -34.99 14.27
N ARG A 459 15.53 -35.06 12.94
CA ARG A 459 16.63 -35.39 12.02
C ARG A 459 17.07 -34.10 11.30
N ARG A 460 18.32 -33.73 11.47
CA ARG A 460 18.89 -32.61 10.69
C ARG A 460 19.02 -33.03 9.23
N ALA A 461 18.36 -32.27 8.34
CA ALA A 461 18.49 -32.48 6.91
C ALA A 461 19.93 -32.22 6.43
N SER A 462 20.43 -33.07 5.54
CA SER A 462 21.72 -32.90 4.90
C SER A 462 21.76 -31.63 4.03
N ARG A 463 22.97 -31.16 3.69
CA ARG A 463 23.16 -30.01 2.78
C ARG A 463 22.53 -30.29 1.41
N GLN A 464 22.60 -31.52 0.92
CA GLN A 464 22.03 -31.92 -0.37
C GLN A 464 20.50 -31.89 -0.34
N GLU A 465 19.85 -32.45 0.72
CA GLU A 465 18.39 -32.41 0.90
C GLU A 465 17.89 -30.97 0.97
N ARG A 466 18.58 -30.10 1.71
CA ARG A 466 18.22 -28.66 1.81
C ARG A 466 18.36 -27.95 0.45
N ARG A 467 19.40 -28.23 -0.32
CA ARG A 467 19.59 -27.64 -1.64
C ARG A 467 18.51 -28.10 -2.62
N ALA A 468 18.17 -29.39 -2.63
CA ALA A 468 17.07 -29.93 -3.42
C ALA A 468 15.72 -29.26 -3.04
N ARG A 469 15.41 -29.18 -1.72
CA ARG A 469 14.17 -28.54 -1.26
C ARG A 469 14.14 -27.05 -1.60
N THR A 470 15.28 -26.33 -1.53
CA THR A 470 15.38 -24.94 -1.95
C THR A 470 14.96 -24.79 -3.40
N GLY A 471 15.46 -25.64 -4.29
CA GLY A 471 15.11 -25.63 -5.71
C GLY A 471 13.61 -25.75 -5.95
N VAL A 472 12.98 -26.73 -5.29
CA VAL A 472 11.52 -26.94 -5.37
C VAL A 472 10.76 -25.71 -4.86
N LEU A 473 11.12 -25.20 -3.67
CA LEU A 473 10.43 -24.05 -3.07
C LEU A 473 10.55 -22.77 -3.91
N LEU A 474 11.73 -22.50 -4.48
CA LEU A 474 11.90 -21.35 -5.38
C LEU A 474 11.05 -21.48 -6.64
N ALA A 475 10.98 -22.68 -7.23
CA ALA A 475 10.13 -22.94 -8.40
C ALA A 475 8.63 -22.78 -8.06
N GLU A 476 8.16 -23.32 -6.90
CA GLU A 476 6.79 -23.18 -6.43
C GLU A 476 6.36 -21.70 -6.33
N VAL A 477 7.25 -20.82 -5.83
CA VAL A 477 6.94 -19.38 -5.71
C VAL A 477 7.34 -18.56 -6.96
N GLY A 478 7.73 -19.22 -8.05
CA GLY A 478 8.08 -18.57 -9.32
C GLY A 478 9.34 -17.70 -9.25
N LEU A 479 10.35 -18.15 -8.51
CA LEU A 479 11.66 -17.49 -8.41
C LEU A 479 12.75 -18.34 -9.07
N PRO A 480 13.72 -17.69 -9.74
CA PRO A 480 14.84 -18.40 -10.38
C PRO A 480 15.80 -18.98 -9.33
N HIS A 481 16.45 -20.09 -9.69
CA HIS A 481 17.33 -20.86 -8.80
C HIS A 481 18.61 -20.12 -8.39
N ASP A 482 19.09 -19.16 -9.19
CA ASP A 482 20.28 -18.35 -8.91
C ASP A 482 20.12 -17.43 -7.69
N LEU A 483 18.88 -17.22 -7.23
CA LEU A 483 18.61 -16.46 -6.00
C LEU A 483 18.98 -17.24 -4.73
N ALA A 484 19.21 -18.56 -4.79
CA ALA A 484 19.46 -19.41 -3.62
C ALA A 484 20.64 -18.93 -2.74
N ASP A 485 21.69 -18.41 -3.36
CA ASP A 485 22.90 -17.97 -2.68
C ASP A 485 22.90 -16.47 -2.32
N ARG A 486 21.87 -15.70 -2.75
CA ARG A 486 21.76 -14.27 -2.44
C ARG A 486 21.33 -14.00 -1.00
N LEU A 487 21.69 -12.81 -0.50
CA LEU A 487 21.23 -12.30 0.78
C LEU A 487 19.95 -11.47 0.62
N PRO A 488 19.11 -11.34 1.66
CA PRO A 488 17.87 -10.55 1.61
C PRO A 488 18.02 -9.10 1.10
N ALA A 489 19.14 -8.45 1.43
CA ALA A 489 19.42 -7.09 0.97
C ALA A 489 19.58 -6.95 -0.56
N GLN A 490 19.88 -8.07 -1.26
CA GLN A 490 20.07 -8.11 -2.72
C GLN A 490 18.78 -8.41 -3.49
N LEU A 491 17.62 -8.48 -2.77
CA LEU A 491 16.34 -8.88 -3.33
C LEU A 491 15.38 -7.70 -3.39
N SER A 492 14.50 -7.69 -4.39
CA SER A 492 13.37 -6.76 -4.45
C SER A 492 12.32 -7.08 -3.36
N GLY A 493 11.42 -6.12 -3.07
CA GLY A 493 10.31 -6.31 -2.11
C GLY A 493 9.46 -7.54 -2.43
N GLY A 494 9.04 -7.68 -3.68
CA GLY A 494 8.25 -8.84 -4.12
C GLY A 494 9.01 -10.17 -4.06
N GLN A 495 10.33 -10.16 -4.35
CA GLN A 495 11.16 -11.35 -4.18
C GLN A 495 11.27 -11.75 -2.70
N ARG A 496 11.51 -10.79 -1.80
CA ARG A 496 11.52 -11.05 -0.35
C ARG A 496 10.20 -11.64 0.13
N GLN A 497 9.06 -11.11 -0.35
CA GLN A 497 7.74 -11.62 0.02
C GLN A 497 7.54 -13.08 -0.44
N ARG A 498 7.90 -13.41 -1.69
CA ARG A 498 7.83 -14.79 -2.20
C ARG A 498 8.75 -15.75 -1.42
N ILE A 499 9.93 -15.29 -0.99
CA ILE A 499 10.84 -16.07 -0.14
C ILE A 499 10.25 -16.29 1.26
N ASN A 500 9.55 -15.30 1.82
CA ASN A 500 8.86 -15.45 3.09
C ASN A 500 7.73 -16.51 3.00
N ILE A 501 7.00 -16.55 1.87
CA ILE A 501 6.03 -17.62 1.58
C ILE A 501 6.72 -18.97 1.41
N ALA A 502 7.78 -19.06 0.61
CA ALA A 502 8.55 -20.28 0.40
C ALA A 502 9.07 -20.85 1.72
N ARG A 503 9.55 -20.00 2.63
CA ARG A 503 9.96 -20.39 3.98
C ARG A 503 8.83 -21.04 4.76
N ALA A 504 7.63 -20.46 4.74
CA ALA A 504 6.47 -20.99 5.45
C ALA A 504 5.97 -22.32 4.83
N LEU A 505 6.13 -22.51 3.51
CA LEU A 505 5.76 -23.74 2.80
C LEU A 505 6.82 -24.85 2.89
N CYS A 506 7.96 -24.61 3.52
CA CYS A 506 9.09 -25.56 3.57
C CYS A 506 8.70 -26.95 4.06
N ILE A 507 7.83 -27.03 5.05
CA ILE A 507 7.36 -28.30 5.67
C ILE A 507 5.92 -28.64 5.32
N LEU A 508 5.33 -27.99 4.31
CA LEU A 508 3.95 -28.16 3.87
C LEU A 508 2.94 -28.13 5.03
N PRO A 509 2.69 -26.94 5.62
CA PRO A 509 1.78 -26.81 6.75
C PRO A 509 0.33 -27.17 6.38
N ARG A 510 -0.46 -27.60 7.36
CA ARG A 510 -1.91 -27.76 7.20
C ARG A 510 -2.63 -26.40 7.19
N LEU A 511 -2.14 -25.46 8.00
CA LEU A 511 -2.67 -24.10 8.10
C LEU A 511 -1.55 -23.09 7.90
N LEU A 512 -1.75 -22.18 6.97
CA LEU A 512 -0.90 -21.01 6.76
C LEU A 512 -1.59 -19.77 7.35
N VAL A 513 -0.97 -19.11 8.32
CA VAL A 513 -1.40 -17.80 8.82
C VAL A 513 -0.63 -16.74 8.05
N ALA A 514 -1.34 -15.91 7.30
CA ALA A 514 -0.78 -14.90 6.40
C ALA A 514 -1.14 -13.50 6.93
N ASP A 515 -0.19 -12.83 7.60
CA ASP A 515 -0.42 -11.53 8.24
C ASP A 515 -0.01 -10.40 7.29
N GLU A 516 -1.01 -9.70 6.72
CA GLU A 516 -0.87 -8.54 5.82
C GLU A 516 0.15 -8.72 4.68
N ILE A 517 0.16 -9.88 4.06
CA ILE A 517 1.20 -10.30 3.11
C ILE A 517 1.24 -9.52 1.80
N VAL A 518 0.23 -8.72 1.49
CA VAL A 518 0.15 -7.88 0.27
C VAL A 518 0.28 -6.39 0.57
N SER A 519 0.31 -6.01 1.85
CA SER A 519 0.39 -4.60 2.27
C SER A 519 1.70 -3.96 1.79
N GLY A 520 1.61 -2.73 1.26
CA GLY A 520 2.76 -1.98 0.78
C GLY A 520 3.41 -2.52 -0.51
N LEU A 521 2.78 -3.47 -1.20
CA LEU A 521 3.21 -3.93 -2.51
C LEU A 521 2.51 -3.13 -3.62
N ASP A 522 3.23 -2.90 -4.70
CA ASP A 522 2.65 -2.34 -5.92
C ASP A 522 1.57 -3.25 -6.50
N VAL A 523 0.56 -2.66 -7.15
CA VAL A 523 -0.61 -3.38 -7.71
C VAL A 523 -0.20 -4.57 -8.59
N SER A 524 0.85 -4.44 -9.42
CA SER A 524 1.32 -5.53 -10.28
C SER A 524 1.94 -6.68 -9.48
N ILE A 525 2.73 -6.39 -8.45
CA ILE A 525 3.32 -7.41 -7.57
C ILE A 525 2.23 -8.06 -6.72
N GLN A 526 1.27 -7.28 -6.24
CA GLN A 526 0.10 -7.76 -5.52
C GLN A 526 -0.69 -8.78 -6.36
N ALA A 527 -1.03 -8.45 -7.62
CA ALA A 527 -1.73 -9.35 -8.53
C ALA A 527 -0.97 -10.66 -8.77
N GLN A 528 0.35 -10.59 -8.98
CA GLN A 528 1.20 -11.78 -9.12
C GLN A 528 1.14 -12.67 -7.87
N LEU A 529 1.19 -12.06 -6.68
CA LEU A 529 1.18 -12.78 -5.41
C LEU A 529 -0.19 -13.42 -5.14
N LEU A 530 -1.28 -12.72 -5.43
CA LEU A 530 -2.65 -13.23 -5.26
C LEU A 530 -2.92 -14.42 -6.19
N ASN A 531 -2.51 -14.34 -7.45
CA ASN A 531 -2.61 -15.45 -8.39
C ASN A 531 -1.71 -16.63 -7.98
N LEU A 532 -0.50 -16.37 -7.43
CA LEU A 532 0.37 -17.40 -6.87
C LEU A 532 -0.32 -18.14 -5.71
N LEU A 533 -0.87 -17.43 -4.73
CA LEU A 533 -1.57 -18.05 -3.59
C LEU A 533 -2.79 -18.86 -4.02
N ALA A 534 -3.53 -18.35 -5.01
CA ALA A 534 -4.67 -19.06 -5.58
C ALA A 534 -4.26 -20.37 -6.27
N ARG A 535 -3.14 -20.39 -6.97
CA ARG A 535 -2.55 -21.60 -7.58
C ARG A 535 -2.06 -22.57 -6.51
N LEU A 536 -1.26 -22.10 -5.56
CA LEU A 536 -0.72 -22.92 -4.47
C LEU A 536 -1.82 -23.58 -3.62
N ARG A 537 -2.96 -22.88 -3.42
CA ARG A 537 -4.14 -23.49 -2.78
C ARG A 537 -4.59 -24.76 -3.49
N THR A 538 -4.72 -24.69 -4.81
CA THR A 538 -5.19 -25.81 -5.62
C THR A 538 -4.17 -26.94 -5.69
N GLU A 539 -2.88 -26.60 -5.79
CA GLU A 539 -1.79 -27.57 -5.95
C GLU A 539 -1.40 -28.26 -4.63
N LEU A 540 -1.39 -27.54 -3.52
CA LEU A 540 -0.87 -28.02 -2.23
C LEU A 540 -1.96 -28.32 -1.18
N GLY A 541 -3.18 -27.83 -1.36
CA GLY A 541 -4.35 -28.18 -0.54
C GLY A 541 -4.31 -27.70 0.92
N PHE A 542 -3.51 -26.69 1.29
CA PHE A 542 -3.47 -26.15 2.66
C PHE A 542 -4.62 -25.18 2.93
N ALA A 543 -5.01 -25.05 4.20
CA ALA A 543 -5.91 -23.99 4.66
C ALA A 543 -5.14 -22.69 4.93
N MET A 544 -5.79 -21.53 4.75
CA MET A 544 -5.16 -20.23 5.02
C MET A 544 -6.06 -19.32 5.83
N LEU A 545 -5.50 -18.74 6.90
CA LEU A 545 -6.08 -17.59 7.59
C LEU A 545 -5.37 -16.33 7.08
N LEU A 546 -6.05 -15.57 6.23
CA LEU A 546 -5.53 -14.32 5.67
C LEU A 546 -5.95 -13.14 6.55
N ILE A 547 -5.01 -12.48 7.18
CA ILE A 547 -5.22 -11.20 7.85
C ILE A 547 -4.98 -10.10 6.83
N SER A 548 -5.99 -9.26 6.61
CA SER A 548 -5.91 -8.16 5.66
C SER A 548 -6.83 -7.03 6.07
N HIS A 549 -6.42 -5.81 5.75
CA HIS A 549 -7.27 -4.63 5.78
C HIS A 549 -7.84 -4.30 4.38
N ASP A 550 -7.34 -4.95 3.31
CA ASP A 550 -7.84 -4.79 1.94
C ASP A 550 -8.96 -5.79 1.63
N LEU A 551 -10.20 -5.31 1.63
CA LEU A 551 -11.40 -6.12 1.39
C LEU A 551 -11.49 -6.64 -0.05
N SER A 552 -10.85 -5.96 -1.02
CA SER A 552 -10.79 -6.41 -2.41
C SER A 552 -9.94 -7.69 -2.52
N VAL A 553 -8.82 -7.75 -1.80
CA VAL A 553 -7.98 -8.93 -1.67
C VAL A 553 -8.74 -10.08 -1.00
N VAL A 554 -9.47 -9.77 0.08
CA VAL A 554 -10.30 -10.75 0.80
C VAL A 554 -11.32 -11.38 -0.13
N ARG A 555 -12.07 -10.57 -0.86
CA ARG A 555 -13.06 -11.08 -1.83
C ARG A 555 -12.42 -11.93 -2.91
N HIS A 556 -11.21 -11.56 -3.35
CA HIS A 556 -10.51 -12.27 -4.42
C HIS A 556 -10.06 -13.68 -3.99
N LEU A 557 -9.54 -13.86 -2.77
CA LEU A 557 -8.92 -15.10 -2.32
C LEU A 557 -9.79 -15.97 -1.42
N CYS A 558 -10.58 -15.34 -0.54
CA CYS A 558 -11.22 -16.04 0.56
C CYS A 558 -12.68 -16.44 0.25
N SER A 559 -13.11 -17.55 0.82
CA SER A 559 -14.50 -18.01 0.75
C SER A 559 -15.35 -17.46 1.89
N ARG A 560 -14.72 -17.23 3.06
CA ARG A 560 -15.38 -16.76 4.28
C ARG A 560 -14.57 -15.64 4.92
N VAL A 561 -15.27 -14.75 5.63
CA VAL A 561 -14.69 -13.62 6.36
C VAL A 561 -15.11 -13.65 7.83
N LEU A 562 -14.17 -13.28 8.69
CA LEU A 562 -14.35 -12.98 10.11
C LEU A 562 -14.05 -11.50 10.31
N VAL A 563 -15.02 -10.74 10.78
CA VAL A 563 -14.84 -9.31 11.06
C VAL A 563 -14.55 -9.12 12.53
N MET A 564 -13.37 -8.57 12.84
CA MET A 564 -12.91 -8.36 14.21
C MET A 564 -13.00 -6.89 14.59
N TYR A 565 -13.62 -6.61 15.74
CA TYR A 565 -13.73 -5.28 16.32
C TYR A 565 -13.50 -5.34 17.83
N ARG A 566 -12.55 -4.54 18.33
CA ARG A 566 -12.22 -4.44 19.78
C ARG A 566 -12.00 -5.79 20.49
N GLY A 567 -11.32 -6.71 19.81
CA GLY A 567 -10.97 -8.02 20.35
C GLY A 567 -12.04 -9.09 20.21
N GLU A 568 -13.19 -8.81 19.61
CA GLU A 568 -14.30 -9.74 19.40
C GLU A 568 -14.55 -9.98 17.91
N ILE A 569 -15.03 -11.16 17.50
CA ILE A 569 -15.59 -11.40 16.17
C ILE A 569 -17.04 -10.93 16.19
N VAL A 570 -17.31 -9.82 15.48
CA VAL A 570 -18.63 -9.18 15.48
C VAL A 570 -19.53 -9.63 14.33
N GLU A 571 -18.93 -10.15 13.26
CA GLU A 571 -19.65 -10.70 12.11
C GLU A 571 -18.81 -11.76 11.42
N GLN A 572 -19.44 -12.84 10.91
CA GLN A 572 -18.76 -13.88 10.15
C GLN A 572 -19.71 -14.54 9.16
N GLY A 573 -19.19 -14.98 8.02
CA GLY A 573 -19.99 -15.67 7.00
C GLY A 573 -19.25 -15.77 5.66
N PRO A 574 -19.94 -16.32 4.63
CA PRO A 574 -19.43 -16.29 3.28
C PRO A 574 -19.15 -14.86 2.82
N VAL A 575 -18.00 -14.64 2.16
CA VAL A 575 -17.57 -13.28 1.78
C VAL A 575 -18.62 -12.56 0.95
N ASP A 576 -19.20 -13.23 -0.05
CA ASP A 576 -20.17 -12.58 -0.93
C ASP A 576 -21.49 -12.22 -0.20
N VAL A 577 -21.88 -12.97 0.83
CA VAL A 577 -23.06 -12.68 1.66
C VAL A 577 -22.80 -11.48 2.57
N VAL A 578 -21.70 -11.53 3.35
CA VAL A 578 -21.34 -10.45 4.30
C VAL A 578 -21.05 -9.13 3.57
N PHE A 579 -20.48 -9.18 2.35
CA PHE A 579 -20.18 -7.98 1.58
C PHE A 579 -21.40 -7.40 0.88
N ALA A 580 -22.38 -8.23 0.50
CA ALA A 580 -23.61 -7.76 -0.12
C ALA A 580 -24.61 -7.18 0.91
N ASP A 581 -24.70 -7.78 2.11
CA ASP A 581 -25.64 -7.38 3.16
C ASP A 581 -24.97 -7.42 4.55
N PRO A 582 -24.06 -6.47 4.84
CA PRO A 582 -23.36 -6.40 6.12
C PRO A 582 -24.33 -6.01 7.26
N GLN A 583 -24.40 -6.85 8.31
CA GLN A 583 -25.32 -6.67 9.43
C GLN A 583 -24.73 -5.76 10.51
N HIS A 584 -23.42 -5.86 10.78
CA HIS A 584 -22.78 -5.07 11.81
C HIS A 584 -22.36 -3.67 11.31
N PRO A 585 -22.58 -2.58 12.09
CA PRO A 585 -22.21 -1.22 11.67
C PRO A 585 -20.73 -1.07 11.29
N HIS A 586 -19.84 -1.75 12.00
CA HIS A 586 -18.41 -1.74 11.71
C HIS A 586 -18.08 -2.36 10.35
N THR A 587 -18.75 -3.45 9.97
CA THR A 587 -18.60 -4.08 8.65
C THR A 587 -19.04 -3.13 7.53
N ARG A 588 -20.17 -2.42 7.72
CA ARG A 588 -20.62 -1.37 6.78
C ARG A 588 -19.60 -0.26 6.63
N ALA A 589 -19.00 0.18 7.73
CA ALA A 589 -17.96 1.22 7.70
C ALA A 589 -16.70 0.75 6.95
N LEU A 590 -16.27 -0.49 7.19
CA LEU A 590 -15.14 -1.10 6.47
C LEU A 590 -15.40 -1.16 4.96
N LEU A 591 -16.56 -1.68 4.54
CA LEU A 591 -16.94 -1.78 3.13
C LEU A 591 -17.11 -0.42 2.47
N GLY A 592 -17.74 0.54 3.17
CA GLY A 592 -17.88 1.91 2.69
C GLY A 592 -16.56 2.67 2.54
N SER A 593 -15.48 2.16 3.11
CA SER A 593 -14.14 2.77 3.00
C SER A 593 -13.40 2.38 1.72
N VAL A 594 -13.88 1.39 0.99
CA VAL A 594 -13.24 0.95 -0.28
C VAL A 594 -13.75 1.81 -1.43
N PRO A 595 -12.85 2.43 -2.23
CA PRO A 595 -13.25 3.20 -3.39
C PRO A 595 -13.98 2.32 -4.42
N PRO A 596 -15.12 2.76 -5.00
CA PRO A 596 -15.81 2.02 -6.05
C PRO A 596 -14.97 1.96 -7.33
N ASP A 597 -15.21 0.92 -8.13
CA ASP A 597 -14.58 0.77 -9.46
C ASP A 597 -15.16 1.76 -10.49
N ASP A 598 -16.37 2.25 -10.25
CA ASP A 598 -17.04 3.26 -11.09
C ASP A 598 -16.92 4.65 -10.44
N ALA A 599 -16.27 5.57 -11.14
CA ALA A 599 -16.15 6.97 -10.73
C ALA A 599 -17.48 7.74 -10.70
N GLY A 600 -18.56 7.20 -11.29
CA GLY A 600 -19.92 7.75 -11.23
C GLY A 600 -20.62 7.47 -9.88
N ILE A 601 -20.17 6.48 -9.14
CA ILE A 601 -20.70 6.15 -7.82
C ILE A 601 -20.11 7.12 -6.80
N ALA A 602 -20.97 7.88 -6.12
CA ALA A 602 -20.53 8.78 -5.06
C ALA A 602 -19.89 7.97 -3.92
N TRP A 603 -18.59 8.12 -3.75
CA TRP A 603 -17.89 7.58 -2.60
C TRP A 603 -17.91 8.63 -1.47
N PRO A 604 -18.04 8.25 -0.20
CA PRO A 604 -18.24 9.22 0.87
C PRO A 604 -16.99 10.09 1.08
N LEU A 605 -16.82 11.08 0.20
CA LEU A 605 -15.95 12.23 0.43
C LEU A 605 -16.60 13.21 1.43
N ARG A 606 -17.88 12.99 1.74
CA ARG A 606 -18.65 13.78 2.72
C ARG A 606 -19.04 12.86 3.87
N SER A 607 -18.27 12.89 4.95
CA SER A 607 -18.83 12.51 6.24
C SER A 607 -19.90 13.55 6.59
N ALA A 608 -21.08 13.07 6.88
CA ALA A 608 -22.11 13.86 7.50
C ALA A 608 -21.59 14.52 8.80
#